data_760efb2b5aceb8d6a0a68b91bd8f4d55
#
_entry.id   760efb2b5aceb8d6a0a68b91bd8f4d55
#
_cell.length_a   1.000
_cell.length_b   1.000
_cell.length_c   1.000
_cell.angle_alpha   90.00
_cell.angle_beta   90.00
_cell.angle_gamma   90.00
#
_symmetry.space_group_name_H-M   'P 1'
#
loop_
_entity.id
_entity.type
_entity.pdbx_description
1 polymer ?
#
loop_
_entity_poly.entity_id
_entity_poly.type
_entity_poly.pdbx_seq_one_letter_code
_entity_poly.pdbx_strand_id
1 'polypeptide(L)'
;MDVKGHAAIVTGAASGLGAATARALAAKGAKVSLLDLNAEDAGALADDIGGVAIGCDVTSAESAEEAVKAARDRHGPARILVSCAGIAPPKRIVGRDGPQPLETFSNVIRVNLIGTFNLLRLAAADMLSQDPLETGERGVIINTASVAAFDGQIGQSAYAASKGGVAAMTLPAAREMAKSGVRVLAIAPG
;
A
#
# COMPACT_ATOMS: atom_id res chain seq x y z
N MET A 1 11.65 -11.05 -10.65
CA MET A 1 11.91 -9.68 -11.19
C MET A 1 13.00 -9.03 -10.38
N ASP A 2 14.06 -8.52 -11.01
CA ASP A 2 14.98 -7.58 -10.37
C ASP A 2 14.28 -6.22 -10.25
N VAL A 3 14.50 -5.52 -9.14
CA VAL A 3 13.85 -4.21 -8.91
C VAL A 3 14.61 -3.05 -9.54
N LYS A 4 15.87 -3.27 -9.95
CA LYS A 4 16.76 -2.23 -10.49
C LYS A 4 16.18 -1.56 -11.74
N GLY A 5 16.10 -0.25 -11.71
CA GLY A 5 15.59 0.58 -12.82
C GLY A 5 14.06 0.62 -12.94
N HIS A 6 13.32 -0.20 -12.20
CA HIS A 6 11.86 -0.24 -12.26
C HIS A 6 11.21 0.79 -11.33
N ALA A 7 10.06 1.33 -11.77
CA ALA A 7 9.25 2.23 -10.98
C ALA A 7 8.54 1.47 -9.85
N ALA A 8 8.62 2.01 -8.65
CA ALA A 8 8.00 1.49 -7.44
C ALA A 8 7.17 2.56 -6.75
N ILE A 9 5.97 2.20 -6.32
CA ILE A 9 5.09 3.00 -5.49
C ILE A 9 5.07 2.40 -4.08
N VAL A 10 5.32 3.22 -3.06
CA VAL A 10 5.20 2.86 -1.65
C VAL A 10 4.23 3.81 -0.99
N THR A 11 3.15 3.28 -0.37
CA THR A 11 2.19 4.10 0.38
C THR A 11 2.50 4.11 1.88
N GLY A 12 2.09 5.17 2.59
CA GLY A 12 2.47 5.35 3.99
C GLY A 12 3.98 5.53 4.15
N ALA A 13 4.60 6.20 3.17
CA ALA A 13 6.04 6.21 2.99
C ALA A 13 6.75 7.27 3.84
N ALA A 14 6.02 8.15 4.52
CA ALA A 14 6.62 9.17 5.40
C ALA A 14 7.27 8.56 6.65
N SER A 15 6.86 7.36 7.09
CA SER A 15 7.35 6.77 8.34
C SER A 15 7.36 5.24 8.35
N GLY A 16 7.89 4.66 9.43
CA GLY A 16 7.76 3.23 9.77
C GLY A 16 8.14 2.26 8.65
N LEU A 17 7.29 1.28 8.39
CA LEU A 17 7.53 0.24 7.38
C LEU A 17 7.61 0.80 5.96
N GLY A 18 6.78 1.81 5.64
CA GLY A 18 6.79 2.45 4.33
C GLY A 18 8.13 3.13 4.05
N ALA A 19 8.63 3.95 4.99
CA ALA A 19 9.92 4.62 4.86
C ALA A 19 11.08 3.62 4.74
N ALA A 20 11.09 2.56 5.58
CA ALA A 20 12.10 1.52 5.51
C ALA A 20 12.07 0.76 4.17
N THR A 21 10.88 0.47 3.66
CA THR A 21 10.68 -0.18 2.35
C THR A 21 11.17 0.71 1.21
N ALA A 22 10.85 2.01 1.24
CA ALA A 22 11.30 2.97 0.23
C ALA A 22 12.84 3.02 0.17
N ARG A 23 13.51 3.13 1.32
CA ARG A 23 14.98 3.08 1.40
C ARG A 23 15.53 1.76 0.82
N ALA A 24 14.97 0.63 1.20
CA ALA A 24 15.44 -0.68 0.75
C ALA A 24 15.29 -0.88 -0.76
N LEU A 25 14.20 -0.40 -1.35
CA LEU A 25 13.96 -0.45 -2.80
C LEU A 25 14.93 0.48 -3.55
N ALA A 26 15.10 1.71 -3.07
CA ALA A 26 16.03 2.68 -3.67
C ALA A 26 17.48 2.18 -3.61
N ALA A 27 17.91 1.61 -2.48
CA ALA A 27 19.24 1.01 -2.33
C ALA A 27 19.51 -0.14 -3.31
N LYS A 28 18.44 -0.78 -3.82
CA LYS A 28 18.52 -1.80 -4.88
C LYS A 28 18.33 -1.21 -6.29
N GLY A 29 18.28 0.11 -6.41
CA GLY A 29 18.21 0.82 -7.69
C GLY A 29 16.79 0.95 -8.28
N ALA A 30 15.73 0.74 -7.51
CA ALA A 30 14.37 1.07 -7.94
C ALA A 30 14.17 2.60 -7.96
N LYS A 31 13.29 3.08 -8.84
CA LYS A 31 12.83 4.47 -8.89
C LYS A 31 11.60 4.60 -8.01
N VAL A 32 11.74 5.19 -6.83
CA VAL A 32 10.70 5.13 -5.80
C VAL A 32 9.85 6.40 -5.76
N SER A 33 8.53 6.23 -5.85
CA SER A 33 7.53 7.24 -5.53
C SER A 33 6.96 6.97 -4.13
N LEU A 34 7.13 7.94 -3.24
CA LEU A 34 6.72 7.91 -1.85
C LEU A 34 5.36 8.58 -1.72
N LEU A 35 4.29 7.80 -1.56
CA LEU A 35 2.93 8.30 -1.42
C LEU A 35 2.56 8.35 0.06
N ASP A 36 2.20 9.53 0.55
CA ASP A 36 1.72 9.71 1.92
C ASP A 36 0.67 10.83 1.98
N LEU A 37 -0.20 10.80 2.98
CA LEU A 37 -1.11 11.91 3.24
C LEU A 37 -0.31 13.19 3.55
N ASN A 38 0.82 13.04 4.22
CA ASN A 38 1.77 14.10 4.51
C ASN A 38 3.00 14.00 3.59
N ALA A 39 2.88 14.58 2.39
CA ALA A 39 3.96 14.60 1.40
C ALA A 39 5.20 15.37 1.89
N GLU A 40 5.03 16.35 2.77
CA GLU A 40 6.12 17.15 3.32
C GLU A 40 7.05 16.30 4.19
N ASP A 41 6.47 15.45 5.06
CA ASP A 41 7.24 14.52 5.89
C ASP A 41 7.97 13.46 5.04
N ALA A 42 7.39 13.06 3.90
CA ALA A 42 8.04 12.16 2.96
C ALA A 42 9.15 12.83 2.13
N GLY A 43 9.16 14.17 2.05
CA GLY A 43 10.05 14.94 1.19
C GLY A 43 11.53 14.74 1.53
N ALA A 44 11.90 14.86 2.80
CA ALA A 44 13.29 14.66 3.24
C ALA A 44 13.79 13.23 2.91
N LEU A 45 12.94 12.23 3.03
CA LEU A 45 13.30 10.87 2.64
C LEU A 45 13.43 10.74 1.12
N ALA A 46 12.53 11.37 0.37
CA ALA A 46 12.59 11.34 -1.10
C ALA A 46 13.91 11.94 -1.62
N ASP A 47 14.33 13.07 -1.07
CA ASP A 47 15.61 13.72 -1.41
C ASP A 47 16.81 12.82 -1.09
N ASP A 48 16.82 12.18 0.09
CA ASP A 48 17.90 11.29 0.53
C ASP A 48 18.08 10.06 -0.37
N ILE A 49 16.99 9.52 -0.90
CA ILE A 49 17.03 8.29 -1.73
C ILE A 49 16.92 8.55 -3.23
N GLY A 50 16.85 9.81 -3.67
CA GLY A 50 16.65 10.18 -5.07
C GLY A 50 15.26 9.77 -5.60
N GLY A 51 14.26 9.72 -4.74
CA GLY A 51 12.87 9.42 -5.06
C GLY A 51 12.02 10.67 -5.32
N VAL A 52 10.71 10.53 -5.25
CA VAL A 52 9.75 11.64 -5.28
C VAL A 52 8.67 11.44 -4.23
N ALA A 53 8.39 12.48 -3.44
CA ALA A 53 7.28 12.52 -2.49
C ALA A 53 6.02 13.05 -3.18
N ILE A 54 4.89 12.39 -2.97
CA ILE A 54 3.59 12.72 -3.58
C ILE A 54 2.50 12.64 -2.51
N GLY A 55 1.72 13.72 -2.37
CA GLY A 55 0.54 13.73 -1.49
C GLY A 55 -0.52 12.76 -1.99
N CYS A 56 -1.02 11.90 -1.10
CA CYS A 56 -2.03 10.91 -1.46
C CYS A 56 -2.90 10.55 -0.25
N ASP A 57 -4.17 10.88 -0.34
CA ASP A 57 -5.19 10.26 0.50
C ASP A 57 -5.64 8.95 -0.17
N VAL A 58 -5.18 7.83 0.37
CA VAL A 58 -5.52 6.50 -0.16
C VAL A 58 -7.01 6.20 -0.12
N THR A 59 -7.79 6.92 0.71
CA THR A 59 -9.23 6.75 0.84
C THR A 59 -10.04 7.47 -0.25
N SER A 60 -9.41 8.42 -0.96
CA SER A 60 -10.01 9.16 -2.08
C SER A 60 -9.60 8.54 -3.41
N ALA A 61 -10.57 8.21 -4.26
CA ALA A 61 -10.30 7.71 -5.60
C ALA A 61 -9.54 8.74 -6.44
N GLU A 62 -10.00 10.00 -6.42
CA GLU A 62 -9.42 11.11 -7.15
C GLU A 62 -7.96 11.36 -6.73
N SER A 63 -7.70 11.50 -5.42
CA SER A 63 -6.36 11.72 -4.89
C SER A 63 -5.39 10.58 -5.26
N ALA A 64 -5.85 9.33 -5.20
CA ALA A 64 -5.04 8.17 -5.57
C ALA A 64 -4.75 8.13 -7.08
N GLU A 65 -5.72 8.48 -7.93
CA GLU A 65 -5.56 8.56 -9.38
C GLU A 65 -4.55 9.65 -9.78
N GLU A 66 -4.65 10.83 -9.18
CA GLU A 66 -3.69 11.92 -9.37
C GLU A 66 -2.29 11.54 -8.90
N ALA A 67 -2.18 10.90 -7.72
CA ALA A 67 -0.89 10.48 -7.17
C ALA A 67 -0.21 9.41 -8.04
N VAL A 68 -0.95 8.41 -8.51
CA VAL A 68 -0.41 7.37 -9.41
C VAL A 68 -0.03 7.98 -10.76
N LYS A 69 -0.81 8.93 -11.26
CA LYS A 69 -0.46 9.67 -12.48
C LYS A 69 0.85 10.46 -12.30
N ALA A 70 1.01 11.20 -11.20
CA ALA A 70 2.23 11.95 -10.91
C ALA A 70 3.45 11.02 -10.77
N ALA A 71 3.29 9.87 -10.12
CA ALA A 71 4.33 8.85 -10.02
C ALA A 71 4.75 8.31 -11.41
N ARG A 72 3.77 8.05 -12.28
CA ARG A 72 3.99 7.60 -13.66
C ARG A 72 4.70 8.65 -14.50
N ASP A 73 4.30 9.91 -14.41
CA ASP A 73 4.91 11.03 -15.14
C ASP A 73 6.40 11.19 -14.73
N ARG A 74 6.77 10.85 -13.50
CA ARG A 74 8.13 10.98 -12.97
C ARG A 74 9.03 9.78 -13.28
N HIS A 75 8.52 8.56 -13.17
CA HIS A 75 9.33 7.34 -13.18
C HIS A 75 8.89 6.30 -14.23
N GLY A 76 7.82 6.57 -14.96
CA GLY A 76 7.14 5.60 -15.81
C GLY A 76 6.11 4.77 -15.02
N PRO A 77 5.33 3.93 -15.73
CA PRO A 77 4.31 3.10 -15.10
C PRO A 77 4.91 2.12 -14.08
N ALA A 78 4.25 1.98 -12.94
CA ALA A 78 4.76 1.19 -11.83
C ALA A 78 4.79 -0.31 -12.16
N ARG A 79 5.88 -0.99 -11.76
CA ARG A 79 5.99 -2.45 -11.72
C ARG A 79 5.98 -3.00 -10.30
N ILE A 80 6.08 -2.14 -9.31
CA ILE A 80 6.12 -2.51 -7.90
C ILE A 80 5.17 -1.61 -7.12
N LEU A 81 4.25 -2.22 -6.36
CA LEU A 81 3.47 -1.54 -5.35
C LEU A 81 3.71 -2.19 -4.00
N VAL A 82 4.02 -1.38 -2.99
CA VAL A 82 4.02 -1.82 -1.59
C VAL A 82 3.06 -0.93 -0.79
N SER A 83 1.97 -1.53 -0.32
CA SER A 83 0.92 -0.85 0.44
C SER A 83 1.23 -0.90 1.92
N CYS A 84 1.77 0.20 2.48
CA CYS A 84 2.09 0.33 3.90
C CYS A 84 1.19 1.34 4.63
N ALA A 85 0.40 2.15 3.91
CA ALA A 85 -0.54 3.09 4.53
C ALA A 85 -1.52 2.36 5.44
N GLY A 86 -1.68 2.85 6.67
CA GLY A 86 -2.59 2.24 7.62
C GLY A 86 -2.58 2.91 8.99
N ILE A 87 -3.68 2.75 9.71
CA ILE A 87 -3.88 3.25 11.07
C ILE A 87 -4.35 2.13 11.99
N ALA A 88 -4.02 2.22 13.27
CA ALA A 88 -4.38 1.20 14.27
C ALA A 88 -4.81 1.84 15.61
N PRO A 89 -5.77 2.77 15.65
CA PRO A 89 -6.23 3.36 16.91
C PRO A 89 -6.93 2.28 17.76
N PRO A 90 -6.43 1.98 18.97
CA PRO A 90 -7.07 0.99 19.83
C PRO A 90 -8.37 1.54 20.38
N LYS A 91 -9.47 0.79 20.21
CA LYS A 91 -10.77 1.17 20.75
C LYS A 91 -11.60 -0.06 21.10
N ARG A 92 -12.05 -0.17 22.36
CA ARG A 92 -12.94 -1.26 22.79
C ARG A 92 -14.31 -1.13 22.14
N ILE A 93 -14.97 -2.24 21.86
CA ILE A 93 -16.35 -2.28 21.33
C ILE A 93 -17.30 -1.53 22.27
N VAL A 94 -17.15 -1.74 23.58
CA VAL A 94 -17.83 -0.96 24.62
C VAL A 94 -16.77 -0.45 25.59
N GLY A 95 -16.68 0.87 25.74
CA GLY A 95 -15.81 1.56 26.67
C GLY A 95 -16.57 2.08 27.90
N ARG A 96 -15.91 2.93 28.70
CA ARG A 96 -16.54 3.58 29.89
C ARG A 96 -17.69 4.51 29.50
N ASP A 97 -17.58 5.16 28.34
CA ASP A 97 -18.51 6.16 27.84
C ASP A 97 -19.60 5.57 26.92
N GLY A 98 -19.69 4.23 26.84
CA GLY A 98 -20.66 3.52 26.03
C GLY A 98 -20.03 2.81 24.79
N PRO A 99 -20.86 2.50 23.78
CA PRO A 99 -20.40 1.80 22.58
C PRO A 99 -19.44 2.65 21.75
N GLN A 100 -18.52 1.99 21.05
CA GLN A 100 -17.61 2.65 20.12
C GLN A 100 -18.39 3.39 19.03
N PRO A 101 -18.05 4.65 18.72
CA PRO A 101 -18.62 5.34 17.56
C PRO A 101 -18.33 4.55 16.28
N LEU A 102 -19.36 4.31 15.47
CA LEU A 102 -19.24 3.53 14.23
C LEU A 102 -18.22 4.16 13.26
N GLU A 103 -18.11 5.49 13.26
CA GLU A 103 -17.14 6.21 12.41
C GLU A 103 -15.68 5.84 12.73
N THR A 104 -15.36 5.57 14.00
CA THR A 104 -14.00 5.11 14.37
C THR A 104 -13.67 3.76 13.71
N PHE A 105 -14.62 2.83 13.70
CA PHE A 105 -14.48 1.54 13.01
C PHE A 105 -14.38 1.75 11.50
N SER A 106 -15.32 2.52 10.93
CA SER A 106 -15.40 2.78 9.50
C SER A 106 -14.14 3.44 8.94
N ASN A 107 -13.54 4.37 9.71
CA ASN A 107 -12.31 5.04 9.30
C ASN A 107 -11.14 4.07 9.18
N VAL A 108 -10.99 3.13 10.11
CA VAL A 108 -9.94 2.09 10.02
C VAL A 108 -10.13 1.21 8.78
N ILE A 109 -11.37 0.79 8.50
CA ILE A 109 -11.69 0.01 7.29
C ILE A 109 -11.38 0.83 6.04
N ARG A 110 -11.76 2.10 6.03
CA ARG A 110 -11.57 3.01 4.88
C ARG A 110 -10.08 3.15 4.54
N VAL A 111 -9.25 3.46 5.52
CA VAL A 111 -7.81 3.63 5.31
C VAL A 111 -7.14 2.29 4.98
N ASN A 112 -7.29 1.29 5.84
CA ASN A 112 -6.47 0.08 5.76
C ASN A 112 -6.91 -0.89 4.66
N LEU A 113 -8.21 -1.02 4.41
CA LEU A 113 -8.74 -1.99 3.45
C LEU A 113 -9.10 -1.33 2.12
N ILE A 114 -9.97 -0.32 2.15
CA ILE A 114 -10.40 0.36 0.93
C ILE A 114 -9.24 1.10 0.29
N GLY A 115 -8.41 1.80 1.09
CA GLY A 115 -7.20 2.47 0.59
C GLY A 115 -6.19 1.51 -0.03
N THR A 116 -5.97 0.34 0.57
CA THR A 116 -5.10 -0.69 -0.02
C THR A 116 -5.64 -1.17 -1.36
N PHE A 117 -6.96 -1.45 -1.46
CA PHE A 117 -7.58 -1.86 -2.73
C PHE A 117 -7.53 -0.74 -3.77
N ASN A 118 -7.71 0.51 -3.35
CA ASN A 118 -7.68 1.66 -4.25
C ASN A 118 -6.33 1.78 -4.98
N LEU A 119 -5.21 1.65 -4.26
CA LEU A 119 -3.88 1.68 -4.88
C LEU A 119 -3.59 0.37 -5.66
N LEU A 120 -4.06 -0.77 -5.18
CA LEU A 120 -3.92 -2.06 -5.88
C LEU A 120 -4.53 -1.99 -7.27
N ARG A 121 -5.78 -1.53 -7.41
CA ARG A 121 -6.47 -1.44 -8.71
C ARG A 121 -5.74 -0.53 -9.71
N LEU A 122 -5.18 0.58 -9.24
CA LEU A 122 -4.48 1.55 -10.08
C LEU A 122 -3.11 1.05 -10.52
N ALA A 123 -2.33 0.49 -9.57
CA ALA A 123 -1.03 -0.08 -9.90
C ALA A 123 -1.17 -1.33 -10.78
N ALA A 124 -2.19 -2.16 -10.58
CA ALA A 124 -2.48 -3.29 -11.46
C ALA A 124 -2.75 -2.81 -12.90
N ALA A 125 -3.53 -1.75 -13.09
CA ALA A 125 -3.78 -1.16 -14.41
C ALA A 125 -2.48 -0.68 -15.06
N ASP A 126 -1.58 -0.03 -14.32
CA ASP A 126 -0.25 0.35 -14.80
C ASP A 126 0.58 -0.87 -15.24
N MET A 127 0.60 -1.91 -14.42
CA MET A 127 1.33 -3.15 -14.72
C MET A 127 0.80 -3.83 -15.98
N LEU A 128 -0.52 -3.88 -16.15
CA LEU A 128 -1.16 -4.49 -17.31
C LEU A 128 -0.93 -3.72 -18.61
N SER A 129 -0.68 -2.43 -18.54
CA SER A 129 -0.40 -1.59 -19.72
C SER A 129 1.02 -1.77 -20.29
N GLN A 130 1.90 -2.47 -19.55
CA GLN A 130 3.29 -2.68 -19.94
C GLN A 130 3.51 -4.05 -20.58
N ASP A 131 4.50 -4.15 -21.45
CA ASP A 131 4.95 -5.44 -21.93
C ASP A 131 5.55 -6.30 -20.80
N PRO A 132 5.39 -7.62 -20.83
CA PRO A 132 6.04 -8.50 -19.88
C PRO A 132 7.57 -8.37 -19.98
N LEU A 133 8.24 -8.54 -18.86
CA LEU A 133 9.69 -8.71 -18.82
C LEU A 133 10.07 -10.06 -19.44
N GLU A 134 11.37 -10.30 -19.70
CA GLU A 134 11.88 -11.59 -20.22
C GLU A 134 11.44 -12.79 -19.37
N THR A 135 11.21 -12.58 -18.07
CA THR A 135 10.69 -13.58 -17.13
C THR A 135 9.20 -13.87 -17.27
N GLY A 136 8.49 -13.12 -18.12
CA GLY A 136 7.02 -13.17 -18.25
C GLY A 136 6.27 -12.34 -17.18
N GLU A 137 6.99 -11.74 -16.23
CA GLU A 137 6.38 -10.90 -15.17
C GLU A 137 6.09 -9.48 -15.68
N ARG A 138 4.97 -8.89 -15.26
CA ARG A 138 4.65 -7.47 -15.45
C ARG A 138 4.83 -6.65 -14.19
N GLY A 139 4.71 -7.26 -13.03
CA GLY A 139 4.88 -6.55 -11.77
C GLY A 139 4.55 -7.38 -10.54
N VAL A 140 4.67 -6.71 -9.39
CA VAL A 140 4.38 -7.29 -8.09
C VAL A 140 3.67 -6.27 -7.19
N ILE A 141 2.63 -6.72 -6.51
CA ILE A 141 1.88 -5.98 -5.50
C ILE A 141 2.06 -6.68 -4.16
N ILE A 142 2.53 -5.94 -3.17
CA ILE A 142 2.74 -6.43 -1.80
C ILE A 142 1.90 -5.59 -0.86
N ASN A 143 0.90 -6.22 -0.25
CA ASN A 143 0.03 -5.58 0.74
C ASN A 143 0.50 -5.89 2.16
N THR A 144 0.34 -4.95 3.08
CA THR A 144 0.66 -5.16 4.49
C THR A 144 -0.60 -5.53 5.26
N ALA A 145 -0.75 -6.83 5.53
CA ALA A 145 -1.70 -7.38 6.49
C ALA A 145 -1.14 -7.22 7.92
N SER A 146 -1.39 -8.15 8.83
CA SER A 146 -0.87 -8.20 10.19
C SER A 146 -1.17 -9.57 10.80
N VAL A 147 -0.41 -10.01 11.78
CA VAL A 147 -0.81 -11.13 12.65
C VAL A 147 -2.17 -10.89 13.29
N ALA A 148 -2.56 -9.63 13.52
CA ALA A 148 -3.88 -9.25 14.03
C ALA A 148 -5.05 -9.66 13.10
N ALA A 149 -4.77 -10.02 11.85
CA ALA A 149 -5.77 -10.63 10.96
C ALA A 149 -6.26 -11.99 11.47
N PHE A 150 -5.45 -12.68 12.29
CA PHE A 150 -5.66 -14.04 12.80
C PHE A 150 -5.72 -14.07 14.33
N ASP A 151 -4.93 -13.21 14.99
CA ASP A 151 -4.79 -13.16 16.46
C ASP A 151 -4.82 -11.68 16.92
N GLY A 152 -6.01 -11.07 16.83
CA GLY A 152 -6.24 -9.68 17.21
C GLY A 152 -6.38 -9.50 18.71
N GLN A 153 -5.81 -8.42 19.26
CA GLN A 153 -5.85 -8.07 20.67
C GLN A 153 -7.12 -7.28 21.04
N ILE A 154 -7.36 -7.13 22.35
CA ILE A 154 -8.42 -6.27 22.89
C ILE A 154 -8.28 -4.86 22.33
N GLY A 155 -9.37 -4.31 21.81
CA GLY A 155 -9.40 -2.97 21.21
C GLY A 155 -8.99 -2.93 19.73
N GLN A 156 -8.68 -4.07 19.12
CA GLN A 156 -8.26 -4.14 17.72
C GLN A 156 -9.33 -4.65 16.75
N SER A 157 -10.62 -4.66 17.13
CA SER A 157 -11.69 -5.20 16.27
C SER A 157 -11.70 -4.59 14.85
N ALA A 158 -11.59 -3.28 14.74
CA ALA A 158 -11.54 -2.59 13.44
C ALA A 158 -10.23 -2.89 12.68
N TYR A 159 -9.10 -2.86 13.40
CA TYR A 159 -7.80 -3.15 12.82
C TYR A 159 -7.72 -4.60 12.33
N ALA A 160 -8.10 -5.56 13.17
CA ALA A 160 -8.14 -6.97 12.82
C ALA A 160 -9.06 -7.25 11.63
N ALA A 161 -10.26 -6.66 11.60
CA ALA A 161 -11.19 -6.77 10.48
C ALA A 161 -10.57 -6.22 9.19
N SER A 162 -9.92 -5.05 9.25
CA SER A 162 -9.27 -4.45 8.09
C SER A 162 -8.11 -5.30 7.55
N LYS A 163 -7.26 -5.81 8.43
CA LYS A 163 -6.11 -6.64 8.05
C LYS A 163 -6.51 -8.05 7.64
N GLY A 164 -7.59 -8.59 8.22
CA GLY A 164 -8.26 -9.80 7.75
C GLY A 164 -8.81 -9.65 6.33
N GLY A 165 -9.43 -8.50 6.03
CA GLY A 165 -9.87 -8.16 4.68
C GLY A 165 -8.72 -8.08 3.67
N VAL A 166 -7.59 -7.44 4.04
CA VAL A 166 -6.38 -7.40 3.19
C VAL A 166 -5.84 -8.80 2.94
N ALA A 167 -5.75 -9.65 3.96
CA ALA A 167 -5.30 -11.03 3.82
C ALA A 167 -6.24 -11.83 2.90
N ALA A 168 -7.55 -11.72 3.12
CA ALA A 168 -8.58 -12.44 2.34
C ALA A 168 -8.62 -12.02 0.87
N MET A 169 -8.45 -10.72 0.56
CA MET A 169 -8.46 -10.21 -0.81
C MET A 169 -7.22 -10.61 -1.62
N THR A 170 -6.13 -11.01 -0.97
CA THR A 170 -4.85 -11.31 -1.63
C THR A 170 -4.97 -12.47 -2.61
N LEU A 171 -5.59 -13.57 -2.22
CA LEU A 171 -5.71 -14.75 -3.08
C LEU A 171 -6.59 -14.53 -4.31
N PRO A 172 -7.82 -13.97 -4.21
CA PRO A 172 -8.62 -13.67 -5.41
C PRO A 172 -7.90 -12.68 -6.34
N ALA A 173 -7.26 -11.64 -5.83
CA ALA A 173 -6.49 -10.71 -6.64
C ALA A 173 -5.29 -11.40 -7.32
N ALA A 174 -4.57 -12.29 -6.63
CA ALA A 174 -3.49 -13.07 -7.22
C ALA A 174 -3.99 -14.00 -8.34
N ARG A 175 -5.13 -14.64 -8.16
CA ARG A 175 -5.74 -15.51 -9.19
C ARG A 175 -6.17 -14.75 -10.43
N GLU A 176 -6.76 -13.56 -10.24
CA GLU A 176 -7.19 -12.67 -11.32
C GLU A 176 -5.98 -12.19 -12.15
N MET A 177 -4.92 -11.80 -11.49
CA MET A 177 -3.73 -11.20 -12.10
C MET A 177 -2.71 -12.23 -12.63
N ALA A 178 -2.79 -13.50 -12.25
CA ALA A 178 -1.80 -14.54 -12.56
C ALA A 178 -1.55 -14.71 -14.05
N LYS A 179 -2.61 -14.76 -14.88
CA LYS A 179 -2.48 -14.93 -16.34
C LYS A 179 -1.78 -13.74 -17.02
N SER A 180 -1.76 -12.61 -16.36
CA SER A 180 -1.14 -11.38 -16.86
C SER A 180 0.29 -11.18 -16.34
N GLY A 181 0.84 -12.13 -15.58
CA GLY A 181 2.19 -12.02 -15.04
C GLY A 181 2.35 -10.99 -13.91
N VAL A 182 1.28 -10.67 -13.19
CA VAL A 182 1.33 -9.82 -12.00
C VAL A 182 1.15 -10.68 -10.75
N ARG A 183 2.10 -10.61 -9.84
CA ARG A 183 2.03 -11.28 -8.55
C ARG A 183 1.37 -10.38 -7.50
N VAL A 184 0.48 -10.94 -6.71
CA VAL A 184 -0.13 -10.25 -5.56
C VAL A 184 0.13 -11.06 -4.30
N LEU A 185 0.74 -10.42 -3.32
CA LEU A 185 1.15 -11.05 -2.06
C LEU A 185 0.71 -10.17 -0.87
N ALA A 186 0.69 -10.77 0.31
CA ALA A 186 0.58 -10.04 1.56
C ALA A 186 1.68 -10.48 2.53
N ILE A 187 2.21 -9.53 3.29
CA ILE A 187 3.02 -9.80 4.48
C ILE A 187 2.15 -9.55 5.71
N ALA A 188 2.36 -10.32 6.76
CA ALA A 188 1.63 -10.22 8.02
C ALA A 188 2.62 -10.02 9.19
N PRO A 189 3.18 -8.81 9.36
CA PRO A 189 4.09 -8.53 10.46
C PRO A 189 3.43 -8.73 11.83
N GLY A 190 4.26 -9.11 12.84
CA GLY A 190 3.89 -9.24 14.24
C GLY A 190 4.35 -8.07 15.08
#